data_66a90685adaab6a9f3226bc29a853967
#
_entry.id   66a90685adaab6a9f3226bc29a853967
#
_cell.length_a   1.000
_cell.length_b   1.000
_cell.length_c   1.000
_cell.angle_alpha   90.00
_cell.angle_beta   90.00
_cell.angle_gamma   90.00
#
_symmetry.space_group_name_H-M   'P 1'
#
loop_
_entity.id
_entity.type
_entity.pdbx_description
1 polymer ?
#
loop_
_entity_poly.entity_id
_entity_poly.type
_entity_poly.pdbx_seq_one_letter_code
_entity_poly.pdbx_strand_id
1 'polypeptide(L)'
;MNLNSLSEIASYIVSEGKGILAADESNPTCTKRFDSIGVESTEENRRDYRELLFRAEGMKGNIGGVILFDETIRQNAADGTSLVDVITSQGSLPGIKVDKGLQPIGDSEESLTQGLEGLDER
;
A
#
# COMPACT_ATOMS: atom_id res chain seq x y z
N MET A 1 4.35 -19.40 3.53
CA MET A 1 2.95 -19.25 3.97
C MET A 1 2.05 -19.73 2.83
N ASN A 2 1.23 -20.76 3.08
CA ASN A 2 0.30 -21.30 2.08
C ASN A 2 -1.12 -20.89 2.48
N LEU A 3 -1.58 -19.75 1.99
CA LEU A 3 -2.95 -19.29 2.13
C LEU A 3 -3.68 -19.63 0.82
N ASN A 4 -4.61 -20.57 0.86
CA ASN A 4 -5.23 -21.16 -0.32
C ASN A 4 -6.63 -20.62 -0.58
N SER A 5 -7.17 -19.79 0.29
CA SER A 5 -8.50 -19.21 0.15
C SER A 5 -8.54 -17.74 0.59
N LEU A 6 -9.51 -16.99 0.06
CA LEU A 6 -9.75 -15.60 0.49
C LEU A 6 -10.06 -15.50 1.98
N SER A 7 -10.74 -16.50 2.54
CA SER A 7 -11.07 -16.54 3.97
C SER A 7 -9.81 -16.69 4.84
N GLU A 8 -8.87 -17.53 4.43
CA GLU A 8 -7.58 -17.68 5.13
C GLU A 8 -6.76 -16.42 5.06
N ILE A 9 -6.71 -15.76 3.90
CA ILE A 9 -6.04 -14.48 3.71
C ILE A 9 -6.64 -13.42 4.64
N ALA A 10 -7.96 -13.25 4.63
CA ALA A 10 -8.67 -12.29 5.47
C ALA A 10 -8.41 -12.54 6.96
N SER A 11 -8.47 -13.79 7.39
CA SER A 11 -8.21 -14.17 8.79
C SER A 11 -6.75 -13.93 9.20
N TYR A 12 -5.81 -14.17 8.28
CA TYR A 12 -4.39 -13.94 8.54
C TYR A 12 -4.06 -12.46 8.75
N ILE A 13 -4.59 -11.60 7.88
CA ILE A 13 -4.30 -10.15 7.89
C ILE A 13 -4.66 -9.52 9.24
N VAL A 14 -5.74 -9.99 9.86
CA VAL A 14 -6.28 -9.46 11.13
C VAL A 14 -6.14 -10.44 12.30
N SER A 15 -5.23 -11.40 12.19
CA SER A 15 -4.99 -12.35 13.29
C SER A 15 -4.47 -11.62 14.53
N GLU A 16 -4.53 -12.29 15.68
CA GLU A 16 -4.18 -11.71 16.98
C GLU A 16 -2.82 -10.98 16.94
N GLY A 17 -2.83 -9.74 17.40
CA GLY A 17 -1.64 -8.87 17.42
C GLY A 17 -1.29 -8.21 16.10
N LYS A 18 -2.04 -8.46 15.01
CA LYS A 18 -1.75 -7.90 13.69
C LYS A 18 -2.76 -6.85 13.26
N GLY A 19 -2.28 -5.88 12.51
CA GLY A 19 -3.08 -4.85 11.85
C GLY A 19 -2.75 -4.72 10.38
N ILE A 20 -3.43 -3.80 9.69
CA ILE A 20 -3.19 -3.45 8.30
C ILE A 20 -2.50 -2.09 8.26
N LEU A 21 -1.36 -2.01 7.56
CA LEU A 21 -0.68 -0.75 7.28
C LEU A 21 -1.22 -0.16 5.97
N ALA A 22 -1.82 1.02 6.04
CA ALA A 22 -2.15 1.82 4.87
C ALA A 22 -0.92 2.61 4.43
N ALA A 23 -0.22 2.13 3.40
CA ALA A 23 0.93 2.78 2.78
C ALA A 23 0.64 3.10 1.30
N ASP A 24 -0.61 3.51 1.04
CA ASP A 24 -1.18 3.69 -0.28
C ASP A 24 -1.36 5.16 -0.68
N GLU A 25 -0.67 6.07 0.00
CA GLU A 25 -0.74 7.49 -0.33
C GLU A 25 -0.42 7.72 -1.80
N SER A 26 -1.32 8.42 -2.49
CA SER A 26 -1.10 8.87 -3.86
C SER A 26 0.07 9.87 -3.94
N ASN A 27 0.59 10.09 -5.15
CA ASN A 27 1.71 11.04 -5.34
C ASN A 27 1.39 12.45 -4.82
N PRO A 28 0.20 13.05 -5.03
CA PRO A 28 -0.14 14.33 -4.43
C PRO A 28 -0.14 14.32 -2.90
N THR A 29 -0.54 13.21 -2.28
CA THR A 29 -0.51 13.07 -0.82
C THR A 29 0.93 12.98 -0.30
N CYS A 30 1.79 12.21 -0.97
CA CYS A 30 3.22 12.19 -0.66
C CYS A 30 3.86 13.56 -0.80
N THR A 31 3.55 14.30 -1.88
CA THR A 31 4.04 15.66 -2.10
C THR A 31 3.71 16.56 -0.93
N LYS A 32 2.46 16.59 -0.46
CA LYS A 32 2.07 17.40 0.71
C LYS A 32 2.87 17.04 1.97
N ARG A 33 3.14 15.76 2.20
CA ARG A 33 3.94 15.31 3.35
C ARG A 33 5.39 15.72 3.22
N PHE A 34 5.98 15.53 2.04
CA PHE A 34 7.38 15.84 1.77
C PHE A 34 7.66 17.35 1.79
N ASP A 35 6.73 18.17 1.27
CA ASP A 35 6.81 19.64 1.32
C ASP A 35 6.97 20.15 2.76
N SER A 36 6.30 19.50 3.72
CA SER A 36 6.38 19.90 5.14
C SER A 36 7.78 19.72 5.75
N ILE A 37 8.62 18.91 5.13
CA ILE A 37 10.00 18.63 5.57
C ILE A 37 11.05 19.07 4.53
N GLY A 38 10.64 19.79 3.48
CA GLY A 38 11.54 20.31 2.45
C GLY A 38 12.14 19.24 1.53
N VAL A 39 11.46 18.11 1.33
CA VAL A 39 11.88 17.01 0.45
C VAL A 39 11.06 17.04 -0.83
N GLU A 40 11.72 16.93 -1.98
CA GLU A 40 11.05 16.83 -3.27
C GLU A 40 10.36 15.46 -3.44
N SER A 41 9.13 15.45 -3.98
CA SER A 41 8.38 14.21 -4.24
C SER A 41 8.79 13.58 -5.58
N THR A 42 10.03 13.10 -5.66
CA THR A 42 10.50 12.29 -6.77
C THR A 42 10.07 10.83 -6.59
N GLU A 43 10.09 10.05 -7.68
CA GLU A 43 9.84 8.61 -7.60
C GLU A 43 10.79 7.91 -6.64
N GLU A 44 12.08 8.28 -6.67
CA GLU A 44 13.11 7.74 -5.78
C GLU A 44 12.82 8.05 -4.32
N ASN A 45 12.50 9.30 -3.99
CA ASN A 45 12.17 9.70 -2.62
C ASN A 45 10.90 9.03 -2.10
N ARG A 46 9.90 8.82 -2.97
CA ARG A 46 8.70 8.05 -2.60
C ARG A 46 9.03 6.57 -2.37
N ARG A 47 9.90 5.99 -3.18
CA ARG A 47 10.40 4.63 -2.98
C ARG A 47 11.14 4.52 -1.64
N ASP A 48 12.07 5.42 -1.36
CA ASP A 48 12.85 5.42 -0.12
C ASP A 48 11.95 5.56 1.12
N TYR A 49 10.93 6.40 1.04
CA TYR A 49 9.91 6.53 2.08
C TYR A 49 9.17 5.21 2.33
N ARG A 50 8.79 4.51 1.29
CA ARG A 50 8.12 3.19 1.39
C ARG A 50 9.07 2.12 1.93
N GLU A 51 10.29 2.06 1.43
CA GLU A 51 11.30 1.11 1.90
C GLU A 51 11.61 1.28 3.38
N LEU A 52 11.74 2.53 3.85
CA LEU A 52 11.93 2.84 5.26
C LEU A 52 10.83 2.22 6.15
N LEU A 53 9.57 2.36 5.74
CA LEU A 53 8.43 1.78 6.45
C LEU A 53 8.48 0.25 6.43
N PHE A 54 8.69 -0.34 5.27
CA PHE A 54 8.61 -1.78 5.08
C PHE A 54 9.78 -2.55 5.73
N ARG A 55 10.91 -1.90 5.96
CA ARG A 55 12.06 -2.47 6.67
C ARG A 55 12.07 -2.17 8.17
N ALA A 56 11.10 -1.42 8.68
CA ALA A 56 11.03 -1.12 10.10
C ALA A 56 10.83 -2.40 10.94
N GLU A 57 11.54 -2.52 12.04
CA GLU A 57 11.43 -3.69 12.93
C GLU A 57 10.00 -3.92 13.44
N GLY A 58 9.24 -2.83 13.61
CA GLY A 58 7.83 -2.90 14.01
C GLY A 58 6.89 -3.55 13.00
N MET A 59 7.32 -3.78 11.76
CA MET A 59 6.53 -4.52 10.77
C MET A 59 6.35 -5.98 11.16
N LYS A 60 7.45 -6.62 11.55
CA LYS A 60 7.47 -8.06 11.81
C LYS A 60 6.60 -8.41 13.02
N GLY A 61 5.63 -9.27 12.79
CA GLY A 61 4.72 -9.75 13.83
C GLY A 61 3.53 -8.82 14.13
N ASN A 62 3.57 -7.54 13.75
CA ASN A 62 2.52 -6.57 14.05
C ASN A 62 1.68 -6.19 12.82
N ILE A 63 2.22 -6.37 11.62
CA ILE A 63 1.53 -6.03 10.37
C ILE A 63 1.21 -7.31 9.60
N GLY A 64 -0.08 -7.58 9.41
CA GLY A 64 -0.55 -8.74 8.64
C GLY A 64 -0.72 -8.45 7.15
N GLY A 65 -0.99 -7.20 6.80
CA GLY A 65 -1.14 -6.77 5.41
C GLY A 65 -0.76 -5.31 5.20
N VAL A 66 -0.36 -4.97 3.99
CA VAL A 66 0.03 -3.61 3.59
C VAL A 66 -0.77 -3.22 2.35
N ILE A 67 -1.46 -2.09 2.39
CA ILE A 67 -2.10 -1.52 1.20
C ILE A 67 -1.05 -0.69 0.47
N LEU A 68 -0.80 -1.02 -0.80
CA LEU A 68 0.20 -0.36 -1.65
C LEU A 68 -0.46 0.54 -2.69
N PHE A 69 0.20 1.65 -3.02
CA PHE A 69 -0.10 2.43 -4.21
C PHE A 69 0.43 1.71 -5.46
N ASP A 70 -0.20 1.90 -6.62
CA ASP A 70 0.16 1.20 -7.86
C ASP A 70 1.64 1.39 -8.27
N GLU A 71 2.19 2.59 -8.11
CA GLU A 71 3.62 2.85 -8.34
C GLU A 71 4.49 1.95 -7.43
N THR A 72 4.15 1.87 -6.16
CA THR A 72 4.94 1.19 -5.12
C THR A 72 5.03 -0.32 -5.34
N ILE A 73 3.94 -0.95 -5.76
CA ILE A 73 3.91 -2.41 -5.98
C ILE A 73 4.86 -2.85 -7.11
N ARG A 74 5.27 -1.92 -7.96
CA ARG A 74 6.18 -2.16 -9.11
C ARG A 74 7.62 -1.74 -8.85
N GLN A 75 7.92 -1.15 -7.70
CA GLN A 75 9.24 -0.62 -7.37
C GLN A 75 10.12 -1.66 -6.67
N ASN A 76 11.42 -1.47 -6.82
CA ASN A 76 12.43 -2.21 -6.09
C ASN A 76 13.08 -1.32 -5.03
N ALA A 77 13.48 -1.94 -3.93
CA ALA A 77 14.31 -1.35 -2.88
C ALA A 77 15.70 -0.97 -3.44
N ALA A 78 16.48 -0.22 -2.67
CA ALA A 78 17.82 0.23 -3.06
C ALA A 78 18.79 -0.93 -3.36
N ASP A 79 18.57 -2.09 -2.75
CA ASP A 79 19.35 -3.32 -2.97
C ASP A 79 18.86 -4.17 -4.16
N GLY A 80 17.83 -3.72 -4.89
CA GLY A 80 17.24 -4.42 -6.03
C GLY A 80 16.13 -5.41 -5.67
N THR A 81 15.88 -5.68 -4.39
CA THR A 81 14.76 -6.52 -3.93
C THR A 81 13.44 -5.83 -4.23
N SER A 82 12.43 -6.53 -4.77
CA SER A 82 11.13 -5.91 -4.96
C SER A 82 10.52 -5.47 -3.61
N LEU A 83 9.80 -4.33 -3.58
CA LEU A 83 9.16 -3.89 -2.35
C LEU A 83 8.10 -4.90 -1.86
N VAL A 84 7.50 -5.66 -2.77
CA VAL A 84 6.61 -6.79 -2.44
C VAL A 84 7.36 -7.87 -1.69
N ASP A 85 8.57 -8.25 -2.14
CA ASP A 85 9.39 -9.26 -1.45
C ASP A 85 9.89 -8.75 -0.10
N VAL A 86 10.20 -7.46 0.03
CA VAL A 86 10.53 -6.85 1.33
C VAL A 86 9.37 -7.05 2.31
N ILE A 87 8.13 -6.73 1.91
CA ILE A 87 6.93 -6.89 2.74
C ILE A 87 6.70 -8.34 3.10
N THR A 88 6.76 -9.26 2.15
CA THR A 88 6.52 -10.68 2.38
C THR A 88 7.58 -11.31 3.27
N SER A 89 8.83 -10.85 3.20
CA SER A 89 9.90 -11.30 4.09
C SER A 89 9.67 -10.92 5.56
N GLN A 90 8.87 -9.88 5.82
CA GLN A 90 8.43 -9.48 7.16
C GLN A 90 7.21 -10.27 7.66
N GLY A 91 6.64 -11.14 6.81
CA GLY A 91 5.44 -11.90 7.13
C GLY A 91 4.14 -11.13 6.90
N SER A 92 4.18 -10.04 6.13
CA SER A 92 3.00 -9.27 5.75
C SER A 92 2.55 -9.62 4.33
N LEU A 93 1.25 -9.50 4.06
CA LEU A 93 0.69 -9.71 2.72
C LEU A 93 0.61 -8.38 1.96
N PRO A 94 1.04 -8.33 0.69
CA PRO A 94 0.84 -7.16 -0.14
C PRO A 94 -0.62 -7.04 -0.57
N GLY A 95 -1.14 -5.84 -0.54
CA GLY A 95 -2.45 -5.46 -1.06
C GLY A 95 -2.31 -4.25 -1.97
N ILE A 96 -3.32 -3.93 -2.74
CA ILE A 96 -3.32 -2.82 -3.68
C ILE A 96 -4.49 -1.86 -3.40
N LYS A 97 -4.21 -0.56 -3.46
CA LYS A 97 -5.23 0.48 -3.52
C LYS A 97 -6.04 0.33 -4.79
N VAL A 98 -7.33 0.06 -4.67
CA VAL A 98 -8.23 -0.12 -5.82
C VAL A 98 -8.98 1.15 -6.19
N ASP A 99 -9.19 2.08 -5.24
CA ASP A 99 -9.94 3.30 -5.49
C ASP A 99 -9.16 4.30 -6.35
N LYS A 100 -9.89 5.03 -7.19
CA LYS A 100 -9.42 6.16 -8.00
C LYS A 100 -10.12 7.47 -7.64
N GLY A 101 -10.63 7.58 -6.41
CA GLY A 101 -11.31 8.75 -5.90
C GLY A 101 -12.84 8.65 -5.98
N LEU A 102 -13.49 9.77 -5.66
CA LEU A 102 -14.94 9.89 -5.58
C LEU A 102 -15.50 10.59 -6.81
N GLN A 103 -16.67 10.15 -7.26
CA GLN A 103 -17.48 10.88 -8.25
C GLN A 103 -18.86 11.17 -7.71
N PRO A 104 -19.41 12.37 -7.93
CA PRO A 104 -20.78 12.69 -7.56
C PRO A 104 -21.78 11.84 -8.35
N ILE A 105 -22.91 11.53 -7.73
CA ILE A 105 -24.03 10.85 -8.36
C ILE A 105 -25.00 11.90 -8.87
N GLY A 106 -24.92 12.23 -10.17
CA GLY A 106 -25.72 13.29 -10.78
C GLY A 106 -25.52 14.63 -10.08
N ASP A 107 -26.63 15.33 -9.76
CA ASP A 107 -26.62 16.62 -9.08
C ASP A 107 -26.78 16.48 -7.55
N SER A 108 -26.61 15.28 -6.99
CA SER A 108 -26.77 15.05 -5.55
C SER A 108 -25.48 15.29 -4.78
N GLU A 109 -25.59 15.43 -3.45
CA GLU A 109 -24.44 15.47 -2.54
C GLU A 109 -23.79 14.09 -2.33
N GLU A 110 -24.43 13.03 -2.83
CA GLU A 110 -23.94 11.68 -2.74
C GLU A 110 -22.84 11.39 -3.76
N SER A 111 -21.92 10.51 -3.41
CA SER A 111 -20.81 10.13 -4.28
C SER A 111 -20.58 8.62 -4.27
N LEU A 112 -19.95 8.14 -5.33
CA LEU A 112 -19.49 6.76 -5.44
C LEU A 112 -17.97 6.71 -5.60
N THR A 113 -17.37 5.63 -5.13
CA THR A 113 -15.94 5.35 -5.31
C THR A 113 -15.71 4.69 -6.66
N GLN A 114 -14.75 5.23 -7.42
CA GLN A 114 -14.25 4.62 -8.66
C GLN A 114 -13.04 3.73 -8.39
N GLY A 115 -12.65 2.88 -9.35
CA GLY A 115 -11.36 2.18 -9.34
C GLY A 115 -11.39 0.69 -9.66
N LEU A 116 -12.56 0.12 -9.96
CA LEU A 116 -12.64 -1.30 -10.32
C LEU A 116 -12.26 -1.58 -11.78
N GLU A 117 -12.27 -0.55 -12.63
CA GLU A 117 -11.98 -0.68 -14.06
C GLU A 117 -10.51 -1.06 -14.27
N GLY A 118 -10.26 -2.15 -15.00
CA GLY A 118 -8.93 -2.68 -15.29
C GLY A 118 -8.20 -3.26 -14.07
N LEU A 119 -8.92 -3.57 -12.99
CA LEU A 119 -8.30 -4.14 -11.78
C LEU A 119 -7.71 -5.54 -12.03
N ASP A 120 -8.29 -6.29 -12.94
CA ASP A 120 -7.81 -7.60 -13.38
C ASP A 120 -6.48 -7.56 -14.13
N GLU A 121 -6.10 -6.39 -14.65
CA GLU A 121 -4.83 -6.17 -15.36
C GLU A 121 -3.74 -5.55 -14.45
N ARG A 122 -4.09 -5.18 -13.24
CA ARG A 122 -3.19 -4.53 -12.27
C ARG A 122 -2.82 -5.49 -11.15
#